data_fd8085714bf45267f041945ee576705d
#
_entry.id   fd8085714bf45267f041945ee576705d
#
_cell.length_a   1.000
_cell.length_b   1.000
_cell.length_c   1.000
_cell.angle_alpha   90.00
_cell.angle_beta   90.00
_cell.angle_gamma   90.00
#
_symmetry.space_group_name_H-M   'P 1'
#
loop_
_entity.id
_entity.type
_entity.pdbx_description
1 polymer ?
#
loop_
_entity_poly.entity_id
_entity_poly.type
_entity_poly.pdbx_seq_one_letter_code
_entity_poly.pdbx_strand_id
1 'polypeptide(L)'
;MGRLDGKVAVITGGNSGVGAATAKLFAKEGATVVITARREAALKEVADEITAAGGEVYAISTDISKPEDPEALMQKVMDKYGKIDILVNNAGILEQGLKPIDRFLDEDMDRIIETNEKGTMRCMKAASKRMKSGASIVNVASVAGEKGCGGAAYVASKAAVIGLTKHTALRFQKDGIRCNAICPGNIITPMTMGTDPAALDPDMIGAMMNHSDIKAPSCTAEDVANVIIFFASDEADRKSVV
;
A
#
# COMPACT_ATOMS: atom_id res chain seq x y z
N MET A 1 -2.05 -25.28 -8.18
CA MET A 1 -2.46 -24.64 -6.93
C MET A 1 -1.68 -23.33 -6.84
N GLY A 2 -2.38 -22.22 -6.76
CA GLY A 2 -1.75 -20.90 -6.70
C GLY A 2 -1.16 -20.62 -5.30
N ARG A 3 -0.25 -19.66 -5.19
CA ARG A 3 0.42 -19.31 -3.93
C ARG A 3 -0.54 -18.78 -2.86
N LEU A 4 -1.73 -18.30 -3.27
CA LEU A 4 -2.73 -17.69 -2.40
C LEU A 4 -4.10 -18.40 -2.46
N ASP A 5 -4.12 -19.67 -2.88
CA ASP A 5 -5.37 -20.44 -3.00
C ASP A 5 -6.20 -20.38 -1.71
N GLY A 6 -7.47 -19.96 -1.86
CA GLY A 6 -8.43 -19.85 -0.77
C GLY A 6 -8.17 -18.74 0.25
N LYS A 7 -7.18 -17.88 0.06
CA LYS A 7 -6.94 -16.68 0.91
C LYS A 7 -7.89 -15.54 0.52
N VAL A 8 -8.31 -14.75 1.49
CA VAL A 8 -9.05 -13.50 1.29
C VAL A 8 -8.10 -12.32 1.55
N ALA A 9 -7.85 -11.53 0.50
CA ALA A 9 -6.88 -10.43 0.53
C ALA A 9 -7.58 -9.07 0.35
N VAL A 10 -7.35 -8.14 1.27
CA VAL A 10 -7.80 -6.75 1.17
C VAL A 10 -6.64 -5.87 0.69
N ILE A 11 -6.85 -5.12 -0.40
CA ILE A 11 -5.84 -4.27 -1.02
C ILE A 11 -6.36 -2.84 -1.10
N THR A 12 -5.74 -1.92 -0.35
CA THR A 12 -6.07 -0.50 -0.41
C THR A 12 -5.36 0.17 -1.58
N GLY A 13 -6.01 1.15 -2.22
CA GLY A 13 -5.49 1.76 -3.45
C GLY A 13 -5.50 0.81 -4.65
N GLY A 14 -6.42 -0.16 -4.68
CA GLY A 14 -6.49 -1.22 -5.70
C GLY A 14 -6.97 -0.79 -7.07
N ASN A 15 -7.20 0.51 -7.29
CA ASN A 15 -7.77 1.06 -8.53
C ASN A 15 -6.73 1.48 -9.59
N SER A 16 -5.43 1.41 -9.30
CA SER A 16 -4.37 1.78 -10.25
C SER A 16 -2.98 1.36 -9.77
N GLY A 17 -1.98 1.45 -10.64
CA GLY A 17 -0.56 1.25 -10.32
C GLY A 17 -0.29 -0.06 -9.57
N VAL A 18 0.54 0.01 -8.54
CA VAL A 18 0.96 -1.15 -7.74
C VAL A 18 -0.22 -1.90 -7.13
N GLY A 19 -1.25 -1.18 -6.64
CA GLY A 19 -2.44 -1.82 -6.06
C GLY A 19 -3.23 -2.65 -7.07
N ALA A 20 -3.45 -2.13 -8.28
CA ALA A 20 -4.13 -2.86 -9.34
C ALA A 20 -3.31 -4.06 -9.84
N ALA A 21 -1.99 -3.89 -10.03
CA ALA A 21 -1.09 -4.98 -10.41
C ALA A 21 -1.08 -6.09 -9.34
N THR A 22 -1.02 -5.70 -8.05
CA THR A 22 -1.11 -6.65 -6.93
C THR A 22 -2.44 -7.40 -6.93
N ALA A 23 -3.56 -6.70 -7.15
CA ALA A 23 -4.87 -7.32 -7.16
C ALA A 23 -5.00 -8.38 -8.28
N LYS A 24 -4.56 -8.03 -9.49
CA LYS A 24 -4.55 -8.95 -10.64
C LYS A 24 -3.66 -10.17 -10.39
N LEU A 25 -2.47 -9.97 -9.84
CA LEU A 25 -1.54 -11.05 -9.51
C LEU A 25 -2.11 -11.96 -8.42
N PHE A 26 -2.69 -11.40 -7.36
CA PHE A 26 -3.28 -12.18 -6.26
C PHE A 26 -4.46 -13.03 -6.73
N ALA A 27 -5.34 -12.46 -7.56
CA ALA A 27 -6.46 -13.21 -8.16
C ALA A 27 -5.96 -14.36 -9.05
N LYS A 28 -4.92 -14.12 -9.88
CA LYS A 28 -4.28 -15.16 -10.70
C LYS A 28 -3.68 -16.28 -9.85
N GLU A 29 -3.23 -15.97 -8.64
CA GLU A 29 -2.65 -16.92 -7.68
C GLU A 29 -3.69 -17.52 -6.71
N GLY A 30 -4.99 -17.40 -7.03
CA GLY A 30 -6.08 -18.10 -6.36
C GLY A 30 -6.69 -17.37 -5.15
N ALA A 31 -6.33 -16.13 -4.90
CA ALA A 31 -6.95 -15.36 -3.84
C ALA A 31 -8.32 -14.80 -4.26
N THR A 32 -9.26 -14.75 -3.31
CA THR A 32 -10.39 -13.83 -3.37
C THR A 32 -9.90 -12.44 -3.01
N VAL A 33 -10.01 -11.47 -3.93
CA VAL A 33 -9.43 -10.14 -3.77
C VAL A 33 -10.50 -9.11 -3.46
N VAL A 34 -10.31 -8.35 -2.39
CA VAL A 34 -11.11 -7.17 -2.07
C VAL A 34 -10.28 -5.93 -2.38
N ILE A 35 -10.69 -5.15 -3.37
CA ILE A 35 -10.01 -3.92 -3.75
C ILE A 35 -10.78 -2.70 -3.25
N THR A 36 -10.06 -1.70 -2.73
CA THR A 36 -10.69 -0.47 -2.26
C THR A 36 -9.92 0.77 -2.67
N ALA A 37 -10.66 1.81 -3.03
CA ALA A 37 -10.19 3.17 -3.28
C ALA A 37 -11.38 4.13 -3.34
N ARG A 38 -11.12 5.44 -3.47
CA ARG A 38 -12.17 6.47 -3.53
C ARG A 38 -12.88 6.54 -4.90
N ARG A 39 -12.15 6.25 -5.99
CA ARG A 39 -12.67 6.37 -7.37
C ARG A 39 -13.37 5.07 -7.78
N GLU A 40 -14.70 5.08 -7.70
CA GLU A 40 -15.51 3.90 -7.96
C GLU A 40 -15.39 3.39 -9.40
N ALA A 41 -15.41 4.28 -10.40
CA ALA A 41 -15.27 3.90 -11.81
C ALA A 41 -13.95 3.15 -12.07
N ALA A 42 -12.83 3.69 -11.59
CA ALA A 42 -11.53 3.04 -11.75
C ALA A 42 -11.40 1.72 -10.95
N LEU A 43 -12.10 1.58 -9.81
CA LEU A 43 -12.20 0.29 -9.11
C LEU A 43 -12.97 -0.72 -9.94
N LYS A 44 -14.06 -0.29 -10.56
CA LYS A 44 -14.88 -1.16 -11.40
C LYS A 44 -14.09 -1.68 -12.60
N GLU A 45 -13.32 -0.82 -13.28
CA GLU A 45 -12.46 -1.23 -14.40
C GLU A 45 -11.50 -2.37 -13.99
N VAL A 46 -10.80 -2.22 -12.86
CA VAL A 46 -9.91 -3.27 -12.36
C VAL A 46 -10.67 -4.53 -11.96
N ALA A 47 -11.84 -4.39 -11.36
CA ALA A 47 -12.67 -5.54 -11.00
C ALA A 47 -13.17 -6.30 -12.24
N ASP A 48 -13.61 -5.58 -13.28
CA ASP A 48 -14.04 -6.17 -14.54
C ASP A 48 -12.88 -6.94 -15.21
N GLU A 49 -11.66 -6.39 -15.21
CA GLU A 49 -10.48 -7.08 -15.76
C GLU A 49 -10.14 -8.36 -14.98
N ILE A 50 -10.19 -8.32 -13.64
CA ILE A 50 -9.95 -9.52 -12.80
C ILE A 50 -11.02 -10.58 -13.08
N THR A 51 -12.29 -10.18 -13.15
CA THR A 51 -13.41 -11.08 -13.44
C THR A 51 -13.30 -11.69 -14.82
N ALA A 52 -12.94 -10.89 -15.83
CA ALA A 52 -12.72 -11.38 -17.19
C ALA A 52 -11.57 -12.41 -17.29
N ALA A 53 -10.58 -12.30 -16.40
CA ALA A 53 -9.48 -13.27 -16.28
C ALA A 53 -9.87 -14.51 -15.43
N GLY A 54 -11.12 -14.62 -14.95
CA GLY A 54 -11.61 -15.74 -14.15
C GLY A 54 -11.29 -15.64 -12.65
N GLY A 55 -10.81 -14.49 -12.18
CA GLY A 55 -10.53 -14.25 -10.78
C GLY A 55 -11.76 -13.82 -9.97
N GLU A 56 -11.73 -14.01 -8.66
CA GLU A 56 -12.75 -13.53 -7.74
C GLU A 56 -12.36 -12.19 -7.13
N VAL A 57 -13.23 -11.18 -7.29
CA VAL A 57 -12.98 -9.81 -6.80
C VAL A 57 -14.24 -9.18 -6.20
N TYR A 58 -14.02 -8.36 -5.17
CA TYR A 58 -15.05 -7.50 -4.57
C TYR A 58 -14.51 -6.06 -4.48
N ALA A 59 -15.12 -5.16 -5.23
CA ALA A 59 -14.75 -3.74 -5.23
C ALA A 59 -15.60 -2.97 -4.22
N ILE A 60 -14.98 -2.22 -3.32
CA ILE A 60 -15.64 -1.41 -2.30
C ILE A 60 -15.07 0.01 -2.35
N SER A 61 -15.90 0.99 -2.72
CA SER A 61 -15.49 2.40 -2.61
C SER A 61 -15.34 2.78 -1.13
N THR A 62 -14.15 3.29 -0.77
CA THR A 62 -13.79 3.60 0.62
C THR A 62 -12.73 4.71 0.62
N ASP A 63 -12.84 5.64 1.54
CA ASP A 63 -11.81 6.65 1.81
C ASP A 63 -11.11 6.34 3.14
N ILE A 64 -9.93 5.74 3.09
CA ILE A 64 -9.19 5.35 4.31
C ILE A 64 -8.78 6.54 5.20
N SER A 65 -8.84 7.78 4.68
CA SER A 65 -8.58 8.98 5.47
C SER A 65 -9.72 9.30 6.44
N LYS A 66 -10.94 8.79 6.17
CA LYS A 66 -12.08 8.93 7.07
C LYS A 66 -12.01 7.93 8.22
N PRO A 67 -12.17 8.38 9.50
CA PRO A 67 -11.97 7.51 10.66
C PRO A 67 -12.82 6.24 10.69
N GLU A 68 -14.06 6.31 10.20
CA GLU A 68 -15.06 5.24 10.24
C GLU A 68 -14.94 4.23 9.08
N ASP A 69 -14.45 4.68 7.93
CA ASP A 69 -14.48 3.90 6.69
C ASP A 69 -13.64 2.60 6.75
N PRO A 70 -12.42 2.57 7.32
CA PRO A 70 -11.63 1.34 7.43
C PRO A 70 -12.30 0.25 8.28
N GLU A 71 -13.00 0.62 9.36
CA GLU A 71 -13.73 -0.34 10.19
C GLU A 71 -14.92 -0.92 9.43
N ALA A 72 -15.68 -0.05 8.74
CA ALA A 72 -16.82 -0.46 7.90
C ALA A 72 -16.37 -1.34 6.72
N LEU A 73 -15.22 -1.04 6.09
CA LEU A 73 -14.61 -1.87 5.04
C LEU A 73 -14.36 -3.29 5.55
N MET A 74 -13.63 -3.43 6.65
CA MET A 74 -13.27 -4.75 7.18
C MET A 74 -14.50 -5.52 7.65
N GLN A 75 -15.54 -4.84 8.16
CA GLN A 75 -16.79 -5.47 8.52
C GLN A 75 -17.50 -6.05 7.28
N LYS A 76 -17.61 -5.31 6.17
CA LYS A 76 -18.17 -5.81 4.90
C LYS A 76 -17.45 -7.04 4.38
N VAL A 77 -16.11 -7.09 4.54
CA VAL A 77 -15.31 -8.26 4.15
C VAL A 77 -15.65 -9.47 5.02
N MET A 78 -15.74 -9.27 6.33
CA MET A 78 -16.13 -10.33 7.26
C MET A 78 -17.55 -10.86 7.01
N ASP A 79 -18.50 -9.95 6.76
CA ASP A 79 -19.89 -10.33 6.48
C ASP A 79 -20.01 -11.19 5.21
N LYS A 80 -19.17 -10.91 4.21
CA LYS A 80 -19.21 -11.63 2.93
C LYS A 80 -18.37 -12.91 2.92
N TYR A 81 -17.16 -12.88 3.51
CA TYR A 81 -16.19 -13.96 3.39
C TYR A 81 -15.82 -14.64 4.71
N GLY A 82 -16.22 -14.10 5.84
CA GLY A 82 -15.97 -14.66 7.17
C GLY A 82 -14.53 -14.60 7.66
N LYS A 83 -13.60 -14.05 6.87
CA LYS A 83 -12.16 -13.98 7.20
C LYS A 83 -11.43 -12.89 6.46
N ILE A 84 -10.27 -12.52 6.98
CA ILE A 84 -9.25 -11.67 6.33
C ILE A 84 -7.90 -12.35 6.55
N ASP A 85 -7.31 -12.89 5.49
CA ASP A 85 -6.01 -13.56 5.57
C ASP A 85 -4.85 -12.61 5.25
N ILE A 86 -5.08 -11.64 4.36
CA ILE A 86 -4.04 -10.71 3.89
C ILE A 86 -4.59 -9.30 3.88
N LEU A 87 -3.77 -8.36 4.40
CA LEU A 87 -3.99 -6.91 4.21
C LEU A 87 -2.78 -6.32 3.48
N VAL A 88 -3.02 -5.68 2.34
CA VAL A 88 -2.02 -4.87 1.63
C VAL A 88 -2.40 -3.39 1.77
N ASN A 89 -1.64 -2.65 2.57
CA ASN A 89 -1.75 -1.21 2.69
C ASN A 89 -0.89 -0.55 1.60
N ASN A 90 -1.52 -0.30 0.44
CA ASN A 90 -0.86 0.32 -0.70
C ASN A 90 -1.37 1.74 -0.97
N ALA A 91 -2.59 2.08 -0.53
CA ALA A 91 -3.12 3.43 -0.73
C ALA A 91 -2.18 4.51 -0.17
N GLY A 92 -1.94 5.52 -0.97
CA GLY A 92 -1.11 6.66 -0.60
C GLY A 92 -1.21 7.77 -1.63
N ILE A 93 -0.76 8.94 -1.25
CA ILE A 93 -0.70 10.14 -2.08
C ILE A 93 0.66 10.83 -1.91
N LEU A 94 1.03 11.66 -2.89
CA LEU A 94 2.18 12.54 -2.85
C LEU A 94 1.74 13.99 -2.55
N GLU A 95 2.65 14.77 -2.01
CA GLU A 95 2.56 16.22 -2.06
C GLU A 95 2.87 16.75 -3.45
N GLN A 96 2.43 17.96 -3.74
CA GLN A 96 2.79 18.64 -4.96
C GLN A 96 4.18 19.26 -4.83
N GLY A 97 5.04 18.97 -5.81
CA GLY A 97 6.33 19.64 -5.98
C GLY A 97 7.46 19.18 -5.07
N LEU A 98 7.32 18.09 -4.30
CA LEU A 98 8.37 17.55 -3.42
C LEU A 98 8.99 18.62 -2.50
N LYS A 99 8.14 19.37 -1.78
CA LYS A 99 8.56 20.52 -0.98
C LYS A 99 9.49 20.13 0.18
N PRO A 100 10.63 20.82 0.34
CA PRO A 100 11.52 20.61 1.48
C PRO A 100 10.93 21.11 2.79
N ILE A 101 11.60 20.82 3.91
CA ILE A 101 11.12 21.10 5.27
C ILE A 101 10.88 22.59 5.56
N ASP A 102 11.56 23.47 4.86
CA ASP A 102 11.44 24.92 5.02
C ASP A 102 10.35 25.57 4.13
N ARG A 103 9.72 24.77 3.25
CA ARG A 103 8.75 25.27 2.26
C ARG A 103 7.54 24.35 2.04
N PHE A 104 7.34 23.33 2.87
CA PHE A 104 6.12 22.51 2.75
C PHE A 104 4.87 23.33 3.08
N LEU A 105 3.74 22.86 2.58
CA LEU A 105 2.43 23.48 2.87
C LEU A 105 1.70 22.66 3.93
N ASP A 106 1.16 23.30 4.95
CA ASP A 106 0.42 22.64 6.04
C ASP A 106 -0.76 21.80 5.50
N GLU A 107 -1.45 22.32 4.49
CA GLU A 107 -2.56 21.60 3.83
C GLU A 107 -2.10 20.29 3.17
N ASP A 108 -0.93 20.28 2.53
CA ASP A 108 -0.34 19.08 1.96
C ASP A 108 0.09 18.11 3.06
N MET A 109 0.69 18.61 4.13
CA MET A 109 1.07 17.81 5.30
C MET A 109 -0.15 17.11 5.88
N ASP A 110 -1.20 17.86 6.19
CA ASP A 110 -2.42 17.31 6.79
C ASP A 110 -3.05 16.23 5.92
N ARG A 111 -3.16 16.48 4.62
CA ARG A 111 -3.73 15.54 3.64
C ARG A 111 -2.90 14.26 3.51
N ILE A 112 -1.58 14.38 3.50
CA ILE A 112 -0.65 13.24 3.37
C ILE A 112 -0.64 12.42 4.66
N ILE A 113 -0.51 13.05 5.81
CA ILE A 113 -0.52 12.36 7.11
C ILE A 113 -1.87 11.65 7.32
N GLU A 114 -2.99 12.31 7.01
CA GLU A 114 -4.31 11.72 7.17
C GLU A 114 -4.51 10.47 6.29
N THR A 115 -4.00 10.50 5.05
CA THR A 115 -4.14 9.37 4.12
C THR A 115 -3.08 8.31 4.36
N ASN A 116 -1.78 8.68 4.28
CA ASN A 116 -0.69 7.70 4.21
C ASN A 116 -0.40 7.06 5.57
N GLU A 117 -0.47 7.84 6.64
CA GLU A 117 -0.15 7.38 7.99
C GLU A 117 -1.41 6.93 8.73
N LYS A 118 -2.32 7.85 9.05
CA LYS A 118 -3.51 7.55 9.85
C LYS A 118 -4.44 6.57 9.14
N GLY A 119 -4.62 6.71 7.82
CA GLY A 119 -5.39 5.76 7.00
C GLY A 119 -4.82 4.35 7.08
N THR A 120 -3.51 4.20 6.92
CA THR A 120 -2.81 2.93 7.07
C THR A 120 -2.99 2.36 8.49
N MET A 121 -2.80 3.17 9.54
CA MET A 121 -3.00 2.74 10.93
C MET A 121 -4.41 2.24 11.18
N ARG A 122 -5.43 2.95 10.67
CA ARG A 122 -6.84 2.58 10.81
C ARG A 122 -7.15 1.25 10.12
N CYS A 123 -6.62 1.04 8.91
CA CYS A 123 -6.75 -0.23 8.20
C CYS A 123 -6.08 -1.38 8.98
N MET A 124 -4.86 -1.18 9.47
CA MET A 124 -4.15 -2.17 10.28
C MET A 124 -4.92 -2.49 11.56
N LYS A 125 -5.42 -1.47 12.28
CA LYS A 125 -6.23 -1.63 13.49
C LYS A 125 -7.51 -2.43 13.22
N ALA A 126 -8.22 -2.11 12.16
CA ALA A 126 -9.49 -2.76 11.83
C ALA A 126 -9.30 -4.22 11.37
N ALA A 127 -8.28 -4.48 10.55
CA ALA A 127 -7.98 -5.83 10.06
C ALA A 127 -7.41 -6.73 11.17
N SER A 128 -6.44 -6.23 11.97
CA SER A 128 -5.78 -7.04 12.99
C SER A 128 -6.72 -7.59 14.07
N LYS A 129 -7.85 -6.92 14.33
CA LYS A 129 -8.90 -7.41 15.23
C LYS A 129 -9.63 -8.66 14.70
N ARG A 130 -9.54 -8.93 13.40
CA ARG A 130 -10.28 -9.97 12.66
C ARG A 130 -9.38 -11.06 12.10
N MET A 131 -8.10 -10.74 11.94
CA MET A 131 -7.08 -11.67 11.44
C MET A 131 -6.78 -12.78 12.45
N LYS A 132 -6.43 -13.94 11.93
CA LYS A 132 -6.05 -15.12 12.71
C LYS A 132 -4.61 -15.51 12.42
N SER A 133 -4.07 -16.48 13.16
CA SER A 133 -2.76 -17.07 12.92
C SER A 133 -2.60 -17.50 11.45
N GLY A 134 -1.44 -17.20 10.86
CA GLY A 134 -1.15 -17.39 9.45
C GLY A 134 -1.49 -16.20 8.55
N ALA A 135 -2.11 -15.14 9.11
CA ALA A 135 -2.39 -13.92 8.35
C ALA A 135 -1.12 -13.08 8.11
N SER A 136 -1.17 -12.25 7.07
CA SER A 136 -0.07 -11.36 6.67
C SER A 136 -0.54 -9.94 6.40
N ILE A 137 0.22 -8.97 6.91
CA ILE A 137 0.08 -7.54 6.58
C ILE A 137 1.32 -7.13 5.78
N VAL A 138 1.09 -6.52 4.62
CA VAL A 138 2.17 -5.96 3.79
C VAL A 138 1.90 -4.47 3.59
N ASN A 139 2.82 -3.64 4.04
CA ASN A 139 2.72 -2.19 3.95
C ASN A 139 3.63 -1.67 2.83
N VAL A 140 3.08 -0.89 1.91
CA VAL A 140 3.86 -0.23 0.85
C VAL A 140 4.34 1.11 1.38
N ALA A 141 5.56 1.11 1.93
CA ALA A 141 6.28 2.30 2.35
C ALA A 141 6.96 3.00 1.14
N SER A 142 8.19 3.39 1.26
CA SER A 142 9.02 3.97 0.19
C SER A 142 10.47 4.09 0.67
N VAL A 143 11.44 4.05 -0.24
CA VAL A 143 12.81 4.49 0.04
C VAL A 143 12.86 5.92 0.57
N ALA A 144 11.88 6.75 0.23
CA ALA A 144 11.74 8.11 0.78
C ALA A 144 11.68 8.12 2.31
N GLY A 145 10.92 7.19 2.92
CA GLY A 145 10.81 7.09 4.37
C GLY A 145 12.07 6.53 5.05
N GLU A 146 12.96 5.89 4.29
CA GLU A 146 14.22 5.33 4.80
C GLU A 146 15.40 6.26 4.57
N LYS A 147 15.46 6.92 3.41
CA LYS A 147 16.61 7.72 2.95
C LYS A 147 16.36 9.23 2.96
N GLY A 148 15.13 9.68 3.20
CA GLY A 148 14.78 11.09 3.16
C GLY A 148 14.66 11.69 1.74
N CYS A 149 14.62 10.85 0.70
CA CYS A 149 14.55 11.29 -0.70
C CYS A 149 13.09 11.53 -1.11
N GLY A 150 12.60 12.75 -0.98
CA GLY A 150 11.22 13.13 -1.30
C GLY A 150 10.85 14.45 -0.64
N GLY A 151 9.60 14.84 -0.78
CA GLY A 151 9.10 15.99 -0.03
C GLY A 151 8.89 15.67 1.45
N ALA A 152 8.97 16.69 2.30
CA ALA A 152 9.03 16.53 3.76
C ALA A 152 7.83 15.76 4.33
N ALA A 153 6.61 16.08 3.90
CA ALA A 153 5.40 15.42 4.41
C ALA A 153 5.32 13.95 3.97
N TYR A 154 5.67 13.66 2.72
CA TYR A 154 5.69 12.28 2.22
C TYR A 154 6.75 11.43 2.92
N VAL A 155 7.97 11.96 3.07
CA VAL A 155 9.06 11.30 3.81
C VAL A 155 8.62 10.94 5.22
N ALA A 156 8.06 11.91 5.96
CA ALA A 156 7.56 11.69 7.32
C ALA A 156 6.50 10.57 7.35
N SER A 157 5.50 10.63 6.45
CA SER A 157 4.43 9.64 6.39
C SER A 157 4.93 8.23 6.08
N LYS A 158 5.92 8.08 5.19
CA LYS A 158 6.48 6.77 4.84
C LYS A 158 7.44 6.23 5.90
N ALA A 159 8.16 7.08 6.61
CA ALA A 159 8.93 6.70 7.79
C ALA A 159 8.00 6.20 8.92
N ALA A 160 6.85 6.86 9.13
CA ALA A 160 5.84 6.40 10.07
C ALA A 160 5.32 4.98 9.72
N VAL A 161 5.04 4.69 8.44
CA VAL A 161 4.60 3.36 7.99
C VAL A 161 5.65 2.28 8.30
N ILE A 162 6.95 2.58 8.14
CA ILE A 162 8.04 1.67 8.52
C ILE A 162 8.01 1.40 10.03
N GLY A 163 7.91 2.45 10.85
CA GLY A 163 7.80 2.34 12.31
C GLY A 163 6.59 1.52 12.76
N LEU A 164 5.42 1.79 12.16
CA LEU A 164 4.19 1.03 12.41
C LEU A 164 4.31 -0.45 12.05
N THR A 165 5.02 -0.76 10.98
CA THR A 165 5.29 -2.15 10.57
C THR A 165 6.07 -2.89 11.64
N LYS A 166 7.15 -2.28 12.15
CA LYS A 166 7.99 -2.83 13.23
C LYS A 166 7.17 -3.09 14.49
N HIS A 167 6.41 -2.08 14.92
CA HIS A 167 5.53 -2.20 16.08
C HIS A 167 4.52 -3.34 15.93
N THR A 168 3.87 -3.44 14.76
CA THR A 168 2.85 -4.44 14.50
C THR A 168 3.43 -5.85 14.43
N ALA A 169 4.58 -6.02 13.77
CA ALA A 169 5.30 -7.29 13.72
C ALA A 169 5.63 -7.79 15.13
N LEU A 170 6.19 -6.91 15.99
CA LEU A 170 6.49 -7.22 17.38
C LEU A 170 5.22 -7.59 18.16
N ARG A 171 4.16 -6.77 18.06
CA ARG A 171 2.91 -6.98 18.81
C ARG A 171 2.24 -8.30 18.48
N PHE A 172 2.20 -8.71 17.23
CA PHE A 172 1.43 -9.86 16.76
C PHE A 172 2.27 -11.12 16.51
N GLN A 173 3.55 -11.10 16.85
CA GLN A 173 4.45 -12.25 16.68
C GLN A 173 3.91 -13.53 17.34
N LYS A 174 3.42 -13.42 18.57
CA LYS A 174 2.86 -14.57 19.32
C LYS A 174 1.51 -15.03 18.80
N ASP A 175 0.79 -14.13 18.10
CA ASP A 175 -0.51 -14.43 17.50
C ASP A 175 -0.34 -15.09 16.11
N GLY A 176 0.88 -15.24 15.63
CA GLY A 176 1.20 -15.85 14.33
C GLY A 176 0.80 -14.98 13.14
N ILE A 177 0.68 -13.66 13.31
CA ILE A 177 0.41 -12.70 12.23
C ILE A 177 1.71 -12.01 11.86
N ARG A 178 2.07 -12.06 10.59
CA ARG A 178 3.27 -11.39 10.04
C ARG A 178 2.94 -9.96 9.60
N CYS A 179 3.89 -9.06 9.77
CA CYS A 179 3.77 -7.70 9.24
C CYS A 179 5.11 -7.28 8.63
N ASN A 180 5.09 -6.92 7.34
CA ASN A 180 6.27 -6.53 6.59
C ASN A 180 6.04 -5.21 5.86
N ALA A 181 7.10 -4.43 5.64
CA ALA A 181 7.08 -3.28 4.77
C ALA A 181 7.98 -3.53 3.56
N ILE A 182 7.55 -3.03 2.42
CA ILE A 182 8.40 -2.88 1.24
C ILE A 182 8.67 -1.39 1.03
N CYS A 183 9.89 -1.07 0.62
CA CYS A 183 10.32 0.30 0.37
C CYS A 183 10.72 0.46 -1.10
N PRO A 184 9.77 0.55 -2.03
CA PRO A 184 10.08 0.71 -3.44
C PRO A 184 10.84 2.03 -3.70
N GLY A 185 11.70 2.00 -4.70
CA GLY A 185 12.33 3.19 -5.27
C GLY A 185 11.41 3.87 -6.29
N ASN A 186 11.98 4.29 -7.42
CA ASN A 186 11.21 4.89 -8.50
C ASN A 186 10.39 3.82 -9.23
N ILE A 187 9.07 4.03 -9.33
CA ILE A 187 8.13 3.13 -9.99
C ILE A 187 7.40 3.90 -11.07
N ILE A 188 7.24 3.31 -12.26
CA ILE A 188 6.40 3.88 -13.32
C ILE A 188 4.94 3.59 -12.98
N THR A 189 4.22 4.62 -12.55
CA THR A 189 2.79 4.54 -12.17
C THR A 189 2.06 5.83 -12.53
N PRO A 190 0.72 5.84 -12.58
CA PRO A 190 -0.02 7.08 -12.76
C PRO A 190 0.29 8.15 -11.72
N MET A 191 0.69 7.77 -10.50
CA MET A 191 1.07 8.71 -9.44
C MET A 191 2.36 9.46 -9.79
N THR A 192 3.39 8.76 -10.26
CA THR A 192 4.70 9.37 -10.60
C THR A 192 4.66 10.08 -11.95
N MET A 193 3.89 9.57 -12.92
CA MET A 193 3.71 10.20 -14.23
C MET A 193 2.83 11.45 -14.19
N GLY A 194 1.96 11.58 -13.19
CA GLY A 194 1.09 12.74 -13.00
C GLY A 194 1.76 13.93 -12.29
N THR A 195 3.03 13.81 -11.92
CA THR A 195 3.77 14.92 -11.30
C THR A 195 4.21 15.91 -12.37
N ASP A 196 3.81 17.18 -12.24
CA ASP A 196 4.29 18.25 -13.11
C ASP A 196 5.77 18.55 -12.82
N PRO A 197 6.69 18.34 -13.76
CA PRO A 197 8.10 18.62 -13.55
C PRO A 197 8.38 20.10 -13.22
N ALA A 198 7.55 21.02 -13.71
CA ALA A 198 7.70 22.46 -13.44
C ALA A 198 7.30 22.86 -12.01
N ALA A 199 6.51 22.03 -11.34
CA ALA A 199 6.11 22.23 -9.95
C ALA A 199 7.16 21.72 -8.93
N LEU A 200 8.14 20.92 -9.40
CA LEU A 200 9.14 20.32 -8.53
C LEU A 200 10.08 21.39 -7.92
N ASP A 201 10.35 21.23 -6.62
CA ASP A 201 11.28 22.13 -5.93
C ASP A 201 12.73 21.87 -6.38
N PRO A 202 13.44 22.88 -6.97
CA PRO A 202 14.74 22.67 -7.57
C PRO A 202 15.83 22.32 -6.55
N ASP A 203 15.76 22.86 -5.33
CA ASP A 203 16.76 22.56 -4.29
C ASP A 203 16.60 21.12 -3.79
N MET A 204 15.35 20.67 -3.62
CA MET A 204 15.09 19.29 -3.21
C MET A 204 15.49 18.29 -4.30
N ILE A 205 15.20 18.59 -5.56
CA ILE A 205 15.66 17.78 -6.69
C ILE A 205 17.18 17.72 -6.74
N GLY A 206 17.86 18.88 -6.61
CA GLY A 206 19.31 18.94 -6.57
C GLY A 206 19.92 18.09 -5.44
N ALA A 207 19.34 18.16 -4.24
CA ALA A 207 19.76 17.34 -3.11
C ALA A 207 19.55 15.83 -3.38
N MET A 208 18.41 15.45 -3.93
CA MET A 208 18.10 14.05 -4.28
C MET A 208 19.06 13.50 -5.33
N MET A 209 19.42 14.29 -6.36
CA MET A 209 20.35 13.87 -7.41
C MET A 209 21.75 13.55 -6.88
N ASN A 210 22.16 14.15 -5.78
CA ASN A 210 23.44 13.87 -5.13
C ASN A 210 23.45 12.55 -4.33
N HIS A 211 22.27 12.00 -4.02
CA HIS A 211 22.12 10.83 -3.15
C HIS A 211 21.40 9.65 -3.82
N SER A 212 20.92 9.84 -5.04
CA SER A 212 20.16 8.82 -5.79
C SER A 212 20.67 8.76 -7.22
N ASP A 213 20.91 7.56 -7.72
CA ASP A 213 21.16 7.38 -9.15
C ASP A 213 19.83 7.51 -9.92
N ILE A 214 19.57 8.71 -10.43
CA ILE A 214 18.36 8.98 -11.25
C ILE A 214 18.37 8.27 -12.61
N LYS A 215 19.50 7.66 -13.00
CA LYS A 215 19.64 6.86 -14.22
C LYS A 215 19.32 5.38 -13.95
N ALA A 216 19.20 4.99 -12.69
CA ALA A 216 18.81 3.62 -12.36
C ALA A 216 17.45 3.29 -13.00
N PRO A 217 17.28 2.09 -13.55
CA PRO A 217 16.00 1.67 -14.13
C PRO A 217 14.88 1.77 -13.11
N SER A 218 13.74 2.33 -13.53
CA SER A 218 12.53 2.34 -12.71
C SER A 218 11.92 0.95 -12.66
N CYS A 219 11.37 0.58 -11.50
CA CYS A 219 10.57 -0.63 -11.37
C CYS A 219 9.20 -0.45 -12.05
N THR A 220 8.61 -1.55 -12.47
CA THR A 220 7.19 -1.59 -12.87
C THR A 220 6.30 -1.83 -11.66
N ALA A 221 5.00 -1.63 -11.81
CA ALA A 221 4.02 -1.98 -10.79
C ALA A 221 4.00 -3.50 -10.52
N GLU A 222 4.24 -4.30 -11.55
CA GLU A 222 4.33 -5.76 -11.50
C GLU A 222 5.54 -6.24 -10.72
N ASP A 223 6.70 -5.59 -10.85
CA ASP A 223 7.89 -5.91 -10.05
C ASP A 223 7.60 -5.76 -8.55
N VAL A 224 6.94 -4.67 -8.18
CA VAL A 224 6.54 -4.44 -6.79
C VAL A 224 5.48 -5.45 -6.33
N ALA A 225 4.50 -5.77 -7.18
CA ALA A 225 3.48 -6.77 -6.87
C ALA A 225 4.09 -8.16 -6.61
N ASN A 226 5.14 -8.54 -7.33
CA ASN A 226 5.87 -9.79 -7.13
C ASN A 226 6.55 -9.85 -5.75
N VAL A 227 7.04 -8.73 -5.22
CA VAL A 227 7.58 -8.68 -3.87
C VAL A 227 6.46 -8.73 -2.83
N ILE A 228 5.34 -8.04 -3.08
CA ILE A 228 4.17 -8.06 -2.19
C ILE A 228 3.64 -9.49 -2.02
N ILE A 229 3.48 -10.24 -3.12
CA ILE A 229 2.93 -11.60 -3.04
C ILE A 229 3.87 -12.55 -2.27
N PHE A 230 5.19 -12.39 -2.39
CA PHE A 230 6.13 -13.17 -1.59
C PHE A 230 5.87 -12.97 -0.09
N PHE A 231 5.78 -11.72 0.39
CA PHE A 231 5.50 -11.45 1.79
C PHE A 231 4.08 -11.81 2.23
N ALA A 232 3.12 -11.80 1.30
CA ALA A 232 1.74 -12.19 1.57
C ALA A 232 1.55 -13.71 1.67
N SER A 233 2.36 -14.51 0.97
CA SER A 233 2.27 -15.96 0.89
C SER A 233 2.96 -16.67 2.05
N ASP A 234 2.75 -17.99 2.13
CA ASP A 234 3.40 -18.86 3.11
C ASP A 234 4.91 -19.06 2.80
N GLU A 235 5.42 -18.64 1.62
CA GLU A 235 6.85 -18.63 1.29
C GLU A 235 7.66 -17.73 2.23
N ALA A 236 7.02 -16.70 2.78
CA ALA A 236 7.62 -15.81 3.77
C ALA A 236 7.28 -16.21 5.22
N ASP A 237 6.93 -17.49 5.47
CA ASP A 237 6.63 -17.97 6.81
C ASP A 237 7.81 -17.71 7.76
N ARG A 238 7.49 -17.28 8.99
CA ARG A 238 8.43 -16.86 10.04
C ARG A 238 9.36 -15.69 9.65
N LYS A 239 9.14 -15.04 8.52
CA LYS A 239 9.89 -13.84 8.12
C LYS A 239 9.04 -12.59 8.35
N SER A 240 9.27 -11.92 9.47
CA SER A 240 9.01 -10.50 9.61
C SER A 240 10.35 -9.81 9.46
N VAL A 241 10.60 -9.24 8.28
CA VAL A 241 11.82 -8.47 8.03
C VAL A 241 11.48 -7.01 8.27
N VAL A 242 12.23 -6.45 9.18
CA VAL A 242 12.16 -5.04 9.50
C VAL A 242 13.42 -4.37 9.02
#